data_5fafcc39044f1fc4820b5b22849e2ea8
#
_entry.id   5fafcc39044f1fc4820b5b22849e2ea8
#
_cell.length_a   1.000
_cell.length_b   1.000
_cell.length_c   1.000
_cell.angle_alpha   90.00
_cell.angle_beta   90.00
_cell.angle_gamma   90.00
#
_symmetry.space_group_name_H-M   'P 1'
#
loop_
_entity.id
_entity.type
_entity.pdbx_description
1 polymer ?
#
loop_
_entity_poly.entity_id
_entity_poly.type
_entity_poly.pdbx_seq_one_letter_code
_entity_poly.pdbx_strand_id
1 'polypeptide(L)'
;MSTLTQFTVTGKEKDEFYGFHRIPPSKTVHRTVTKREGTLAEQNDSIYEYSLSSAYNVSSITFTTTTSLVRRGAENATQSGTSNIKGISFNNDGTKLFACDIANKRIIQYTLTSAFDTTSMLYARELSVSARGDCQSITFNNDGSKMYIINNAGNAEQNITGGKIDEYALSSNYMVDTATYTDSLDISTQEIDAQDLYFNNVARGAVNAGGLCFVIGDDGNDVNEYLLGTEYDISTASFVDSHVTTSEDGSPRALAFDDDGDRLFVLGADGNEINQYPLVTGFDISTTQAVSTSQSLRTNNITPRGFSFNNDGTKLYVVGKGGTLCIDGGDDENPITHIVSTRNTMKMYEGNTYIFDVSDSQLLQSDFKF
;
A
#
# COMPACT_ATOMS: atom_id res chain seq x y z
N MET A 1 14.40 14.70 18.53
CA MET A 1 13.13 15.00 19.23
C MET A 1 12.91 16.48 19.14
N SER A 2 12.02 16.96 18.31
CA SER A 2 11.51 18.31 18.44
C SER A 2 10.29 18.25 19.34
N THR A 3 10.30 19.04 20.34
CA THR A 3 9.24 19.15 21.32
C THR A 3 8.38 20.32 20.89
N LEU A 4 7.20 20.06 20.35
CA LEU A 4 6.21 21.13 20.18
C LEU A 4 5.63 21.41 21.56
N THR A 5 6.05 22.53 22.14
CA THR A 5 5.91 22.72 23.58
C THR A 5 4.74 23.60 23.95
N GLN A 6 4.04 24.21 22.98
CA GLN A 6 3.01 25.18 23.36
C GLN A 6 1.98 25.41 22.26
N PHE A 7 0.71 25.23 22.59
CA PHE A 7 -0.41 25.81 21.85
C PHE A 7 -0.95 26.98 22.67
N THR A 8 -0.91 28.18 22.13
CA THR A 8 -1.40 29.37 22.80
C THR A 8 -2.53 29.97 21.98
N VAL A 9 -3.74 29.98 22.52
CA VAL A 9 -4.82 30.80 21.98
C VAL A 9 -4.81 32.10 22.75
N THR A 10 -4.45 33.20 22.12
CA THR A 10 -4.51 34.53 22.70
C THR A 10 -5.75 35.24 22.16
N GLY A 11 -6.91 34.93 22.73
CA GLY A 11 -8.11 35.75 22.56
C GLY A 11 -8.12 36.88 23.59
N LYS A 12 -8.34 38.11 23.13
CA LYS A 12 -8.36 39.27 24.02
C LYS A 12 -9.67 39.48 24.76
N GLU A 13 -10.75 38.89 24.29
CA GLU A 13 -12.09 39.08 24.90
C GLU A 13 -12.96 37.82 24.78
N LYS A 14 -13.83 37.72 25.79
CA LYS A 14 -14.67 36.59 26.13
C LYS A 14 -15.72 36.22 25.04
N ASP A 15 -15.96 37.13 24.13
CA ASP A 15 -17.03 37.04 23.15
C ASP A 15 -16.56 36.51 21.78
N GLU A 16 -15.25 36.28 21.60
CA GLU A 16 -14.69 35.76 20.34
C GLU A 16 -14.61 34.24 20.27
N PHE A 17 -14.87 33.54 21.38
CA PHE A 17 -14.82 32.07 21.45
C PHE A 17 -16.14 31.49 21.91
N TYR A 18 -16.98 31.08 20.99
CA TYR A 18 -18.20 30.34 21.29
C TYR A 18 -17.86 28.99 21.93
N GLY A 19 -18.21 28.83 23.23
CA GLY A 19 -18.13 27.55 23.93
C GLY A 19 -17.27 27.51 25.18
N PHE A 20 -16.53 28.57 25.53
CA PHE A 20 -15.78 28.64 26.79
C PHE A 20 -16.58 29.32 27.88
N HIS A 21 -17.18 28.55 28.79
CA HIS A 21 -17.71 29.09 30.03
C HIS A 21 -16.59 29.30 31.05
N ARG A 22 -16.31 30.56 31.37
CA ARG A 22 -15.44 31.07 32.43
C ARG A 22 -14.13 30.29 32.68
N ILE A 23 -13.03 30.83 32.23
CA ILE A 23 -11.69 30.47 32.72
C ILE A 23 -11.42 31.22 34.01
N PRO A 24 -11.26 30.54 35.16
CA PRO A 24 -10.80 31.23 36.40
C PRO A 24 -9.34 31.66 36.23
N PRO A 25 -8.94 32.84 36.73
CA PRO A 25 -7.64 33.43 36.38
C PRO A 25 -6.42 32.81 37.08
N SER A 26 -6.49 31.61 37.66
CA SER A 26 -5.46 31.24 38.64
C SER A 26 -4.68 29.93 38.40
N LYS A 27 -4.90 29.20 37.30
CA LYS A 27 -4.03 28.03 37.02
C LYS A 27 -3.73 27.90 35.54
N THR A 28 -2.54 28.33 35.15
CA THR A 28 -1.98 27.98 33.83
C THR A 28 -1.35 26.60 33.93
N VAL A 29 -1.94 25.61 33.33
CA VAL A 29 -1.31 24.29 33.23
C VAL A 29 -0.56 24.25 31.88
N HIS A 30 0.73 24.41 31.93
CA HIS A 30 1.59 24.14 30.80
C HIS A 30 1.61 22.63 30.60
N ARG A 31 0.85 22.12 29.62
CA ARG A 31 0.99 20.74 29.19
C ARG A 31 1.94 20.70 28.02
N THR A 32 3.13 20.23 28.25
CA THR A 32 4.07 19.90 27.19
C THR A 32 3.47 18.70 26.43
N VAL A 33 2.92 18.94 25.26
CA VAL A 33 2.62 17.85 24.36
C VAL A 33 3.94 17.49 23.71
N THR A 34 4.58 16.46 24.22
CA THR A 34 5.73 15.88 23.54
C THR A 34 5.18 15.21 22.29
N LYS A 35 5.25 15.90 21.16
CA LYS A 35 5.19 15.20 19.89
C LYS A 35 6.38 14.24 19.95
N ARG A 36 6.15 12.97 20.03
CA ARG A 36 7.14 12.03 19.54
C ARG A 36 7.22 12.33 18.04
N GLU A 37 8.13 13.19 17.67
CA GLU A 37 8.61 13.14 16.32
C GLU A 37 9.32 11.80 16.21
N GLY A 38 8.51 10.77 15.85
CA GLY A 38 9.09 9.80 14.98
C GLY A 38 9.58 10.62 13.80
N THR A 39 10.85 10.53 13.50
CA THR A 39 11.35 10.92 12.18
C THR A 39 10.38 10.30 11.16
N LEU A 40 10.27 10.86 9.95
CA LEU A 40 9.53 10.23 8.84
C LEU A 40 9.85 8.73 8.69
N ALA A 41 10.99 8.29 9.22
CA ALA A 41 11.45 6.93 9.43
C ALA A 41 10.59 6.06 10.38
N GLU A 42 9.78 6.63 11.27
CA GLU A 42 8.94 5.89 12.22
C GLU A 42 7.47 5.78 11.79
N GLN A 43 7.11 6.23 10.61
CA GLN A 43 5.84 5.88 10.00
C GLN A 43 5.92 4.43 9.55
N ASN A 44 5.47 3.52 10.40
CA ASN A 44 5.41 2.11 10.08
C ASN A 44 4.48 1.90 8.90
N ASP A 45 4.93 1.11 7.94
CA ASP A 45 4.05 0.62 6.89
C ASP A 45 2.87 -0.13 7.52
N SER A 46 1.69 0.09 6.99
CA SER A 46 0.45 -0.45 7.51
C SER A 46 -0.40 -1.01 6.39
N ILE A 47 -1.21 -2.00 6.72
CA ILE A 47 -2.29 -2.49 5.87
C ILE A 47 -3.57 -1.82 6.30
N TYR A 48 -4.26 -1.24 5.35
CA TYR A 48 -5.60 -0.67 5.49
C TYR A 48 -6.58 -1.68 4.89
N GLU A 49 -7.46 -2.21 5.73
CA GLU A 49 -8.47 -3.17 5.34
C GLU A 49 -9.80 -2.48 5.09
N TYR A 50 -10.43 -2.82 3.97
CA TYR A 50 -11.74 -2.34 3.57
C TYR A 50 -12.65 -3.53 3.31
N SER A 51 -13.93 -3.42 3.68
CA SER A 51 -14.99 -4.31 3.23
C SER A 51 -15.69 -3.74 2.00
N LEU A 52 -16.09 -4.60 1.09
CA LEU A 52 -16.89 -4.26 -0.09
C LEU A 52 -18.29 -4.83 0.08
N SER A 53 -19.33 -4.00 -0.08
CA SER A 53 -20.73 -4.48 0.01
C SER A 53 -21.16 -5.28 -1.23
N SER A 54 -20.40 -5.18 -2.32
CA SER A 54 -20.50 -6.00 -3.53
C SER A 54 -19.10 -6.39 -3.98
N ALA A 55 -18.89 -7.67 -4.28
CA ALA A 55 -17.60 -8.23 -4.66
C ALA A 55 -16.95 -7.44 -5.80
N TYR A 56 -15.68 -7.11 -5.64
CA TYR A 56 -14.87 -6.34 -6.61
C TYR A 56 -15.45 -4.98 -7.01
N ASN A 57 -16.43 -4.44 -6.29
CA ASN A 57 -16.98 -3.11 -6.57
C ASN A 57 -16.28 -2.07 -5.69
N VAL A 58 -15.21 -1.46 -6.21
CA VAL A 58 -14.40 -0.50 -5.45
C VAL A 58 -15.19 0.76 -5.01
N SER A 59 -16.30 1.11 -5.68
CA SER A 59 -17.16 2.20 -5.22
C SER A 59 -17.93 1.89 -3.93
N SER A 60 -17.95 0.61 -3.52
CA SER A 60 -18.68 0.13 -2.34
C SER A 60 -17.79 -0.07 -1.12
N ILE A 61 -16.50 0.37 -1.18
CA ILE A 61 -15.57 0.15 -0.08
C ILE A 61 -15.97 0.90 1.19
N THR A 62 -15.79 0.24 2.31
CA THR A 62 -15.93 0.81 3.65
C THR A 62 -14.69 0.45 4.47
N PHE A 63 -14.03 1.46 5.01
CA PHE A 63 -12.85 1.23 5.85
C PHE A 63 -13.20 0.42 7.09
N THR A 64 -12.43 -0.63 7.37
CA THR A 64 -12.64 -1.55 8.48
C THR A 64 -11.60 -1.35 9.58
N THR A 65 -10.32 -1.45 9.26
CA THR A 65 -9.25 -1.38 10.24
C THR A 65 -7.90 -1.06 9.61
N THR A 66 -6.93 -0.74 10.46
CA THR A 66 -5.51 -0.58 10.07
C THR A 66 -4.65 -1.49 10.92
N THR A 67 -3.78 -2.27 10.28
CA THR A 67 -2.83 -3.16 10.96
C THR A 67 -1.40 -2.79 10.58
N SER A 68 -0.56 -2.52 11.57
CA SER A 68 0.85 -2.22 11.35
C SER A 68 1.63 -3.47 10.96
N LEU A 69 2.47 -3.36 9.92
CA LEU A 69 3.38 -4.41 9.44
C LEU A 69 4.66 -4.52 10.27
N VAL A 70 4.60 -4.16 11.55
CA VAL A 70 5.71 -4.39 12.48
C VAL A 70 5.80 -5.88 12.78
N ARG A 71 7.01 -6.41 13.00
CA ARG A 71 7.24 -7.78 13.48
C ARG A 71 6.54 -8.02 14.82
N ARG A 72 5.27 -8.39 14.80
CA ARG A 72 4.56 -8.82 16.00
C ARG A 72 5.01 -10.25 16.35
N GLY A 73 5.49 -10.44 17.58
CA GLY A 73 5.84 -11.77 18.10
C GLY A 73 7.30 -12.20 17.98
N ALA A 74 8.18 -11.41 17.43
CA ALA A 74 9.61 -11.68 17.49
C ALA A 74 10.18 -11.19 18.82
N GLU A 75 10.51 -12.08 19.74
CA GLU A 75 11.06 -11.77 21.07
C GLU A 75 12.41 -11.01 21.02
N ASN A 76 13.02 -10.88 19.85
CA ASN A 76 14.32 -10.23 19.63
C ASN A 76 14.28 -9.21 18.49
N ALA A 77 13.18 -8.50 18.30
CA ALA A 77 13.09 -7.46 17.26
C ALA A 77 13.86 -6.19 17.66
N THR A 78 15.18 -6.26 17.72
CA THR A 78 16.05 -5.08 17.59
C THR A 78 16.07 -4.66 16.13
N GLN A 79 14.92 -4.32 15.55
CA GLN A 79 14.88 -3.67 14.25
C GLN A 79 14.81 -2.17 14.45
N SER A 80 15.98 -1.56 14.45
CA SER A 80 16.20 -0.13 14.22
C SER A 80 16.32 0.16 12.72
N GLY A 81 15.45 -0.40 11.90
CA GLY A 81 15.45 -0.17 10.46
C GLY A 81 14.08 0.32 10.00
N THR A 82 14.08 1.36 9.18
CA THR A 82 12.88 1.80 8.46
C THR A 82 12.44 0.69 7.51
N SER A 83 11.22 0.18 7.66
CA SER A 83 10.61 -0.66 6.63
C SER A 83 10.11 0.21 5.47
N ASN A 84 10.06 -0.37 4.29
CA ASN A 84 9.44 0.24 3.12
C ASN A 84 8.72 -0.86 2.33
N ILE A 85 7.51 -1.17 2.79
CA ILE A 85 6.69 -2.20 2.16
C ILE A 85 6.05 -1.64 0.89
N LYS A 86 6.20 -2.37 -0.22
CA LYS A 86 5.64 -2.02 -1.52
C LYS A 86 4.48 -2.96 -1.89
N GLY A 87 4.75 -4.22 -2.15
CA GLY A 87 3.76 -5.22 -2.54
C GLY A 87 3.35 -6.13 -1.40
N ILE A 88 2.12 -6.58 -1.46
CA ILE A 88 1.56 -7.61 -0.56
C ILE A 88 0.80 -8.66 -1.37
N SER A 89 0.82 -9.90 -0.88
CA SER A 89 0.05 -10.99 -1.44
C SER A 89 -0.44 -11.93 -0.35
N PHE A 90 -1.61 -12.53 -0.52
CA PHE A 90 -2.10 -13.61 0.31
C PHE A 90 -1.89 -14.96 -0.37
N ASN A 91 -1.83 -16.03 0.40
CA ASN A 91 -2.03 -17.36 -0.15
C ASN A 91 -3.54 -17.61 -0.38
N ASN A 92 -3.86 -18.68 -1.12
CA ASN A 92 -5.24 -18.95 -1.55
C ASN A 92 -6.26 -19.14 -0.42
N ASP A 93 -5.85 -19.60 0.75
CA ASP A 93 -6.75 -19.79 1.89
C ASP A 93 -6.76 -18.61 2.88
N GLY A 94 -5.99 -17.54 2.59
CA GLY A 94 -5.91 -16.34 3.42
C GLY A 94 -5.23 -16.53 4.78
N THR A 95 -4.59 -17.68 5.01
CA THR A 95 -3.91 -17.95 6.29
C THR A 95 -2.47 -17.44 6.33
N LYS A 96 -1.95 -16.97 5.20
CA LYS A 96 -0.62 -16.36 5.08
C LYS A 96 -0.70 -15.05 4.31
N LEU A 97 0.11 -14.10 4.76
CA LEU A 97 0.35 -12.84 4.08
C LEU A 97 1.85 -12.69 3.83
N PHE A 98 2.19 -12.19 2.66
CA PHE A 98 3.56 -11.90 2.24
C PHE A 98 3.71 -10.41 1.97
N ALA A 99 4.85 -9.83 2.32
CA ALA A 99 5.13 -8.42 2.14
C ALA A 99 6.56 -8.20 1.64
N CYS A 100 6.71 -7.36 0.63
CA CYS A 100 8.00 -6.95 0.07
C CYS A 100 8.55 -5.74 0.82
N ASP A 101 9.65 -5.90 1.54
CA ASP A 101 10.37 -4.83 2.24
C ASP A 101 11.60 -4.42 1.44
N ILE A 102 11.46 -3.40 0.59
CA ILE A 102 12.54 -2.94 -0.29
C ILE A 102 13.70 -2.31 0.50
N ALA A 103 13.42 -1.66 1.63
CA ALA A 103 14.47 -1.02 2.43
C ALA A 103 15.46 -2.04 2.99
N ASN A 104 14.98 -3.24 3.30
CA ASN A 104 15.78 -4.32 3.86
C ASN A 104 15.99 -5.48 2.87
N LYS A 105 15.53 -5.34 1.62
CA LYS A 105 15.67 -6.31 0.53
C LYS A 105 15.28 -7.73 0.95
N ARG A 106 14.03 -7.86 1.44
CA ARG A 106 13.51 -9.12 1.97
C ARG A 106 12.02 -9.28 1.71
N ILE A 107 11.59 -10.52 1.69
CA ILE A 107 10.19 -10.93 1.77
C ILE A 107 9.89 -11.33 3.19
N ILE A 108 8.83 -10.78 3.77
CA ILE A 108 8.33 -11.11 5.10
C ILE A 108 7.08 -11.94 4.94
N GLN A 109 7.01 -13.08 5.67
CA GLN A 109 5.82 -13.92 5.74
C GLN A 109 5.19 -13.80 7.12
N TYR A 110 3.88 -13.59 7.12
CA TYR A 110 3.03 -13.63 8.30
C TYR A 110 2.08 -14.83 8.22
N THR A 111 1.70 -15.37 9.38
CA THR A 111 0.63 -16.34 9.53
C THR A 111 -0.57 -15.65 10.17
N LEU A 112 -1.76 -15.89 9.63
CA LEU A 112 -3.01 -15.38 10.15
C LEU A 112 -3.76 -16.50 10.85
N THR A 113 -4.20 -16.28 12.09
CA THR A 113 -4.97 -17.28 12.86
C THR A 113 -6.43 -17.32 12.43
N SER A 114 -6.90 -16.26 11.74
CA SER A 114 -8.18 -16.16 11.08
C SER A 114 -7.95 -15.73 9.63
N ALA A 115 -8.47 -16.49 8.67
CA ALA A 115 -8.23 -16.25 7.24
C ALA A 115 -8.65 -14.82 6.85
N PHE A 116 -7.77 -14.12 6.11
CA PHE A 116 -8.02 -12.76 5.64
C PHE A 116 -8.35 -11.74 6.75
N ASP A 117 -7.92 -11.99 7.99
CA ASP A 117 -8.03 -11.06 9.12
C ASP A 117 -6.65 -10.55 9.50
N THR A 118 -6.31 -9.35 9.02
CA THR A 118 -5.00 -8.75 9.25
C THR A 118 -4.72 -8.46 10.72
N THR A 119 -5.75 -8.35 11.56
CA THR A 119 -5.59 -8.14 13.01
C THR A 119 -5.08 -9.39 13.72
N SER A 120 -5.26 -10.58 13.12
CA SER A 120 -4.81 -11.88 13.61
C SER A 120 -3.37 -12.24 13.18
N MET A 121 -2.72 -11.36 12.45
CA MET A 121 -1.42 -11.55 11.81
C MET A 121 -0.28 -11.67 12.81
N LEU A 122 0.55 -12.71 12.64
CA LEU A 122 1.76 -12.96 13.41
C LEU A 122 2.96 -13.13 12.46
N TYR A 123 4.09 -12.52 12.79
CA TYR A 123 5.34 -12.76 12.05
C TYR A 123 5.71 -14.23 12.11
N ALA A 124 6.03 -14.83 10.97
CA ALA A 124 6.43 -16.22 10.86
C ALA A 124 7.88 -16.39 10.44
N ARG A 125 8.30 -15.78 9.33
CA ARG A 125 9.62 -15.95 8.73
C ARG A 125 9.94 -14.85 7.72
N GLU A 126 11.15 -14.90 7.16
CA GLU A 126 11.57 -14.00 6.07
C GLU A 126 12.56 -14.66 5.15
N LEU A 127 12.68 -14.14 3.94
CA LEU A 127 13.70 -14.47 2.94
C LEU A 127 14.46 -13.21 2.57
N SER A 128 15.78 -13.21 2.65
CA SER A 128 16.60 -12.16 2.07
C SER A 128 16.70 -12.34 0.56
N VAL A 129 16.39 -11.28 -0.19
CA VAL A 129 16.54 -11.22 -1.65
C VAL A 129 17.66 -10.26 -2.08
N SER A 130 18.48 -9.79 -1.14
CA SER A 130 19.53 -8.79 -1.36
C SER A 130 20.55 -9.18 -2.44
N ALA A 131 20.74 -10.48 -2.66
CA ALA A 131 21.63 -10.98 -3.73
C ALA A 131 21.07 -10.70 -5.14
N ARG A 132 19.76 -10.42 -5.27
CA ARG A 132 19.09 -10.18 -6.56
C ARG A 132 18.70 -8.72 -6.79
N GLY A 133 18.66 -7.92 -5.74
CA GLY A 133 18.31 -6.50 -5.82
C GLY A 133 17.14 -6.12 -4.90
N ASP A 134 16.17 -5.39 -5.42
CA ASP A 134 14.98 -4.98 -4.69
C ASP A 134 13.83 -5.99 -4.85
N CYS A 135 12.74 -5.77 -4.10
CA CYS A 135 11.50 -6.51 -4.25
C CYS A 135 10.35 -5.52 -4.24
N GLN A 136 9.79 -5.22 -5.42
CA GLN A 136 8.67 -4.27 -5.51
C GLN A 136 7.35 -4.98 -5.20
N SER A 137 7.14 -6.15 -5.79
CA SER A 137 5.94 -6.96 -5.60
C SER A 137 6.26 -8.44 -5.51
N ILE A 138 5.30 -9.21 -5.05
CA ILE A 138 5.36 -10.66 -4.88
C ILE A 138 4.03 -11.31 -5.24
N THR A 139 4.11 -12.40 -6.00
CA THR A 139 2.98 -13.28 -6.24
C THR A 139 3.40 -14.74 -6.28
N PHE A 140 2.44 -15.65 -6.33
CA PHE A 140 2.66 -17.10 -6.34
C PHE A 140 1.88 -17.75 -7.47
N ASN A 141 2.29 -18.95 -7.86
CA ASN A 141 1.43 -19.83 -8.62
C ASN A 141 0.32 -20.40 -7.72
N ASN A 142 -0.67 -21.08 -8.32
CA ASN A 142 -1.88 -21.52 -7.63
C ASN A 142 -1.65 -22.42 -6.42
N ASP A 143 -0.61 -23.24 -6.43
CA ASP A 143 -0.31 -24.15 -5.31
C ASP A 143 0.77 -23.63 -4.35
N GLY A 144 1.37 -22.48 -4.66
CA GLY A 144 2.44 -21.87 -3.85
C GLY A 144 3.77 -22.60 -3.90
N SER A 145 3.98 -23.46 -4.91
CA SER A 145 5.28 -24.12 -5.14
C SER A 145 6.27 -23.22 -5.86
N LYS A 146 5.78 -22.15 -6.52
CA LYS A 146 6.59 -21.10 -7.15
C LYS A 146 6.22 -19.72 -6.61
N MET A 147 7.21 -18.87 -6.49
CA MET A 147 7.12 -17.47 -6.07
C MET A 147 7.79 -16.59 -7.12
N TYR A 148 7.18 -15.46 -7.42
CA TYR A 148 7.67 -14.48 -8.38
C TYR A 148 7.81 -13.12 -7.71
N ILE A 149 8.89 -12.42 -8.03
CA ILE A 149 9.22 -11.12 -7.46
C ILE A 149 9.54 -10.15 -8.58
N ILE A 150 8.94 -8.97 -8.56
CA ILE A 150 9.40 -7.83 -9.36
C ILE A 150 10.66 -7.25 -8.74
N ASN A 151 11.66 -7.07 -9.58
CA ASN A 151 12.95 -6.54 -9.21
C ASN A 151 13.33 -5.38 -10.15
N ASN A 152 13.38 -4.15 -9.62
CA ASN A 152 13.75 -2.95 -10.38
C ASN A 152 15.16 -2.49 -10.13
N ALA A 153 15.81 -2.95 -9.06
CA ALA A 153 17.13 -2.46 -8.75
C ALA A 153 18.15 -2.97 -9.76
N GLY A 154 18.62 -2.06 -10.59
CA GLY A 154 19.89 -2.27 -11.27
C GLY A 154 20.99 -2.48 -10.23
N ASN A 155 21.58 -3.65 -10.19
CA ASN A 155 22.84 -3.88 -9.47
C ASN A 155 23.99 -3.86 -10.47
N ALA A 156 24.66 -2.71 -10.59
CA ALA A 156 25.74 -2.52 -11.54
C ALA A 156 26.91 -3.50 -11.30
N GLU A 157 27.13 -3.92 -10.05
CA GLU A 157 28.17 -4.89 -9.68
C GLU A 157 27.83 -6.31 -10.16
N GLN A 158 26.56 -6.64 -10.27
CA GLN A 158 26.06 -7.93 -10.72
C GLN A 158 25.51 -7.89 -12.16
N ASN A 159 25.66 -6.76 -12.85
CA ASN A 159 25.11 -6.51 -14.19
C ASN A 159 23.60 -6.80 -14.25
N ILE A 160 22.88 -6.49 -13.19
CA ILE A 160 21.42 -6.56 -13.11
C ILE A 160 20.88 -5.20 -13.56
N THR A 161 20.15 -5.18 -14.66
CA THR A 161 19.33 -4.03 -15.09
C THR A 161 17.97 -4.12 -14.42
N GLY A 162 17.31 -2.99 -14.13
CA GLY A 162 15.94 -2.97 -13.63
C GLY A 162 14.95 -3.64 -14.59
N GLY A 163 13.73 -3.84 -14.15
CA GLY A 163 12.69 -4.43 -14.97
C GLY A 163 12.86 -5.94 -15.17
N LYS A 164 12.85 -6.71 -14.08
CA LYS A 164 12.94 -8.17 -14.09
C LYS A 164 11.85 -8.83 -13.25
N ILE A 165 11.45 -10.02 -13.68
CA ILE A 165 10.69 -10.96 -12.87
C ILE A 165 11.63 -12.08 -12.47
N ASP A 166 11.89 -12.23 -11.17
CA ASP A 166 12.67 -13.35 -10.62
C ASP A 166 11.74 -14.48 -10.16
N GLU A 167 12.02 -15.72 -10.60
CA GLU A 167 11.30 -16.92 -10.21
C GLU A 167 12.06 -17.71 -9.14
N TYR A 168 11.32 -18.22 -8.17
CA TYR A 168 11.83 -19.09 -7.10
C TYR A 168 10.97 -20.35 -6.97
N ALA A 169 11.61 -21.50 -6.85
CA ALA A 169 10.94 -22.74 -6.45
C ALA A 169 10.94 -22.86 -4.92
N LEU A 170 9.81 -23.23 -4.35
CA LEU A 170 9.64 -23.48 -2.91
C LEU A 170 9.54 -24.98 -2.65
N SER A 171 10.43 -25.52 -1.80
CA SER A 171 10.38 -26.93 -1.42
C SER A 171 9.22 -27.27 -0.46
N SER A 172 8.61 -26.23 0.11
CA SER A 172 7.36 -26.29 0.87
C SER A 172 6.47 -25.15 0.44
N ASN A 173 5.26 -25.45 0.01
CA ASN A 173 4.34 -24.49 -0.59
C ASN A 173 4.06 -23.30 0.33
N TYR A 174 4.18 -22.10 -0.21
CA TYR A 174 4.00 -20.84 0.53
C TYR A 174 4.91 -20.70 1.77
N MET A 175 6.12 -21.26 1.74
CA MET A 175 7.11 -21.10 2.80
C MET A 175 8.36 -20.40 2.26
N VAL A 176 8.44 -19.07 2.41
CA VAL A 176 9.46 -18.24 1.75
C VAL A 176 10.89 -18.58 2.14
N ASP A 177 11.13 -19.09 3.33
CA ASP A 177 12.47 -19.53 3.78
C ASP A 177 12.95 -20.83 3.11
N THR A 178 12.08 -21.51 2.33
CA THR A 178 12.44 -22.68 1.54
C THR A 178 12.66 -22.35 0.05
N ALA A 179 12.58 -21.07 -0.32
CA ALA A 179 12.68 -20.63 -1.70
C ALA A 179 14.13 -20.74 -2.22
N THR A 180 14.26 -21.25 -3.43
CA THR A 180 15.50 -21.31 -4.20
C THR A 180 15.27 -20.60 -5.53
N TYR A 181 16.14 -19.64 -5.87
CA TYR A 181 16.09 -18.98 -7.17
C TYR A 181 16.26 -19.96 -8.31
N THR A 182 15.41 -19.86 -9.32
CA THR A 182 15.41 -20.76 -10.50
C THR A 182 15.66 -20.02 -11.81
N ASP A 183 15.01 -18.91 -12.05
CA ASP A 183 15.08 -18.20 -13.32
C ASP A 183 14.77 -16.69 -13.19
N SER A 184 14.98 -15.94 -14.29
CA SER A 184 14.66 -14.53 -14.38
C SER A 184 14.25 -14.15 -15.79
N LEU A 185 13.13 -13.45 -15.94
CA LEU A 185 12.69 -12.83 -17.19
C LEU A 185 13.10 -11.36 -17.20
N ASP A 186 13.83 -10.94 -18.23
CA ASP A 186 14.14 -9.54 -18.48
C ASP A 186 12.98 -8.88 -19.22
N ILE A 187 12.31 -7.92 -18.59
CA ILE A 187 11.19 -7.14 -19.12
C ILE A 187 11.56 -5.69 -19.40
N SER A 188 12.85 -5.33 -19.26
CA SER A 188 13.35 -3.95 -19.39
C SER A 188 13.11 -3.30 -20.76
N THR A 189 12.76 -4.09 -21.78
CA THR A 189 12.37 -3.57 -23.10
C THR A 189 10.99 -2.92 -23.07
N GLN A 190 10.09 -3.41 -22.21
CA GLN A 190 8.74 -2.90 -22.03
C GLN A 190 8.65 -2.01 -20.80
N GLU A 191 9.30 -2.42 -19.70
CA GLU A 191 9.17 -1.73 -18.43
C GLU A 191 10.47 -1.83 -17.58
N ILE A 192 11.12 -0.69 -17.34
CA ILE A 192 12.35 -0.62 -16.54
C ILE A 192 12.02 -0.46 -15.05
N ASP A 193 10.95 0.27 -14.74
CA ASP A 193 10.50 0.54 -13.36
C ASP A 193 9.18 -0.18 -13.04
N ALA A 194 9.21 -1.52 -13.21
CA ALA A 194 8.07 -2.38 -12.93
C ALA A 194 7.69 -2.31 -11.44
N GLN A 195 6.40 -2.19 -11.14
CA GLN A 195 5.91 -2.00 -9.79
C GLN A 195 5.16 -3.24 -9.26
N ASP A 196 4.40 -3.93 -10.13
CA ASP A 196 3.60 -5.08 -9.72
C ASP A 196 3.44 -6.10 -10.85
N LEU A 197 3.07 -7.34 -10.49
CA LEU A 197 2.77 -8.41 -11.44
C LEU A 197 1.56 -9.24 -10.98
N TYR A 198 0.84 -9.75 -11.96
CA TYR A 198 -0.32 -10.59 -11.76
C TYR A 198 -0.35 -11.73 -12.78
N PHE A 199 -0.73 -12.94 -12.36
CA PHE A 199 -1.03 -14.06 -13.28
C PHE A 199 -2.54 -14.26 -13.33
N ASN A 200 -3.07 -14.60 -14.50
CA ASN A 200 -4.48 -14.98 -14.61
C ASN A 200 -4.78 -16.21 -13.73
N ASN A 201 -5.83 -16.12 -12.93
CA ASN A 201 -6.24 -17.16 -11.99
C ASN A 201 -7.21 -18.18 -12.60
N VAL A 202 -7.83 -17.85 -13.75
CA VAL A 202 -8.71 -18.73 -14.53
C VAL A 202 -8.31 -18.71 -16.00
N ALA A 203 -8.82 -19.67 -16.76
CA ALA A 203 -8.53 -19.78 -18.20
C ALA A 203 -9.19 -18.66 -19.00
N ARG A 204 -8.49 -18.16 -20.05
CA ARG A 204 -9.00 -17.29 -21.10
C ARG A 204 -8.97 -18.02 -22.43
N GLY A 205 -10.11 -18.44 -22.93
CA GLY A 205 -10.19 -19.19 -24.17
C GLY A 205 -9.36 -20.47 -24.14
N ALA A 206 -8.29 -20.52 -24.96
CA ALA A 206 -7.35 -21.64 -25.00
C ALA A 206 -6.18 -21.50 -24.01
N VAL A 207 -6.05 -20.37 -23.31
CA VAL A 207 -4.98 -20.10 -22.35
C VAL A 207 -5.45 -20.51 -20.96
N ASN A 208 -4.72 -21.39 -20.31
CA ASN A 208 -5.04 -21.85 -18.95
C ASN A 208 -4.71 -20.80 -17.89
N ALA A 209 -5.17 -21.02 -16.64
CA ALA A 209 -4.74 -20.25 -15.49
C ALA A 209 -3.20 -20.29 -15.38
N GLY A 210 -2.57 -19.13 -15.16
CA GLY A 210 -1.12 -18.99 -15.12
C GLY A 210 -0.44 -18.97 -16.51
N GLY A 211 -1.22 -18.94 -17.58
CA GLY A 211 -0.71 -18.80 -18.94
C GLY A 211 -0.55 -17.35 -19.39
N LEU A 212 -1.04 -16.38 -18.61
CA LEU A 212 -0.85 -14.95 -18.83
C LEU A 212 -0.18 -14.32 -17.62
N CYS A 213 0.73 -13.40 -17.89
CA CYS A 213 1.36 -12.56 -16.89
C CYS A 213 1.15 -11.08 -17.26
N PHE A 214 0.77 -10.28 -16.30
CA PHE A 214 0.58 -8.85 -16.46
C PHE A 214 1.56 -8.11 -15.57
N VAL A 215 2.21 -7.08 -16.11
CA VAL A 215 3.16 -6.23 -15.39
C VAL A 215 2.74 -4.79 -15.51
N ILE A 216 2.73 -4.05 -14.43
CA ILE A 216 2.50 -2.61 -14.42
C ILE A 216 3.76 -1.89 -13.94
N GLY A 217 4.03 -0.71 -14.48
CA GLY A 217 5.18 0.08 -14.06
C GLY A 217 5.09 1.57 -14.38
N ASP A 218 6.07 2.28 -13.88
CA ASP A 218 6.14 3.75 -13.81
C ASP A 218 6.89 4.34 -15.03
N ASP A 219 7.62 3.52 -15.82
CA ASP A 219 8.36 4.01 -16.98
C ASP A 219 7.42 4.22 -18.19
N GLY A 220 6.65 3.20 -18.55
CA GLY A 220 5.62 3.27 -19.59
C GLY A 220 4.30 3.85 -19.11
N ASN A 221 4.07 3.86 -17.80
CA ASN A 221 2.75 4.12 -17.19
C ASN A 221 1.67 3.27 -17.85
N ASP A 222 1.96 1.99 -18.01
CA ASP A 222 1.09 1.05 -18.72
C ASP A 222 1.05 -0.32 -18.02
N VAL A 223 0.11 -1.13 -18.47
CA VAL A 223 0.03 -2.55 -18.14
C VAL A 223 0.50 -3.33 -19.36
N ASN A 224 1.48 -4.19 -19.17
CA ASN A 224 2.07 -5.04 -20.20
C ASN A 224 1.57 -6.48 -20.05
N GLU A 225 1.06 -7.09 -21.12
CA GLU A 225 0.58 -8.48 -21.18
C GLU A 225 1.64 -9.39 -21.81
N TYR A 226 1.90 -10.52 -21.15
CA TYR A 226 2.77 -11.59 -21.63
C TYR A 226 2.01 -12.91 -21.69
N LEU A 227 2.17 -13.62 -22.81
CA LEU A 227 1.70 -15.00 -22.97
C LEU A 227 2.84 -15.97 -22.59
N LEU A 228 2.55 -16.94 -21.72
CA LEU A 228 3.46 -18.00 -21.35
C LEU A 228 3.15 -19.26 -22.15
N GLY A 229 4.17 -19.85 -22.75
CA GLY A 229 4.05 -21.12 -23.48
C GLY A 229 3.81 -22.33 -22.57
N THR A 230 4.18 -22.21 -21.30
CA THR A 230 3.90 -23.15 -20.23
C THR A 230 3.42 -22.37 -19.01
N GLU A 231 2.33 -22.82 -18.38
CA GLU A 231 1.75 -22.13 -17.23
C GLU A 231 2.78 -21.92 -16.13
N TYR A 232 2.83 -20.68 -15.63
CA TYR A 232 3.75 -20.28 -14.55
C TYR A 232 5.24 -20.55 -14.85
N ASP A 233 5.64 -20.62 -16.11
CA ASP A 233 7.04 -20.72 -16.54
C ASP A 233 7.45 -19.44 -17.28
N ILE A 234 8.05 -18.49 -16.54
CA ILE A 234 8.42 -17.18 -17.08
C ILE A 234 9.47 -17.24 -18.18
N SER A 235 10.25 -18.35 -18.28
CA SER A 235 11.23 -18.54 -19.36
C SER A 235 10.57 -18.68 -20.73
N THR A 236 9.28 -19.01 -20.76
CA THR A 236 8.47 -19.21 -21.98
C THR A 236 7.64 -17.97 -22.34
N ALA A 237 7.79 -16.86 -21.59
CA ALA A 237 7.00 -15.66 -21.77
C ALA A 237 7.33 -14.93 -23.07
N SER A 238 6.30 -14.42 -23.72
CA SER A 238 6.40 -13.54 -24.90
C SER A 238 5.46 -12.35 -24.72
N PHE A 239 5.96 -11.13 -24.98
CA PHE A 239 5.15 -9.92 -24.95
C PHE A 239 4.02 -9.99 -25.99
N VAL A 240 2.82 -9.56 -25.60
CA VAL A 240 1.62 -9.58 -26.42
C VAL A 240 1.14 -8.17 -26.73
N ASP A 241 0.86 -7.39 -25.70
CA ASP A 241 0.23 -6.06 -25.82
C ASP A 241 0.49 -5.19 -24.60
N SER A 242 0.15 -3.89 -24.69
CA SER A 242 0.18 -2.96 -23.57
C SER A 242 -1.03 -2.04 -23.56
N HIS A 243 -1.44 -1.60 -22.37
CA HIS A 243 -2.51 -0.65 -22.15
C HIS A 243 -2.04 0.52 -21.28
N VAL A 244 -2.06 1.74 -21.85
CA VAL A 244 -1.58 2.96 -21.20
C VAL A 244 -2.61 3.48 -20.19
N THR A 245 -2.17 3.83 -18.98
CA THR A 245 -3.01 4.32 -17.88
C THR A 245 -2.81 5.80 -17.55
N THR A 246 -1.95 6.51 -18.30
CA THR A 246 -1.54 7.91 -18.03
C THR A 246 -2.67 8.93 -18.02
N SER A 247 -3.82 8.63 -18.64
CA SER A 247 -4.96 9.53 -18.61
C SER A 247 -5.61 9.65 -17.24
N GLU A 248 -5.49 8.59 -16.42
CA GLU A 248 -6.08 8.50 -15.09
C GLU A 248 -5.04 8.69 -13.99
N ASP A 249 -3.86 8.09 -14.14
CA ASP A 249 -2.77 8.22 -13.17
C ASP A 249 -1.41 8.09 -13.87
N GLY A 250 -0.54 9.06 -13.64
CA GLY A 250 0.82 9.08 -14.19
C GLY A 250 1.86 8.31 -13.38
N SER A 251 1.45 7.64 -12.30
CA SER A 251 2.34 6.88 -11.42
C SER A 251 1.64 5.61 -10.89
N PRO A 252 1.37 4.63 -11.78
CA PRO A 252 0.71 3.39 -11.38
C PRO A 252 1.62 2.53 -10.51
N ARG A 253 1.04 1.87 -9.50
CA ARG A 253 1.77 1.15 -8.44
C ARG A 253 1.43 -0.33 -8.32
N ALA A 254 0.21 -0.71 -8.61
CA ALA A 254 -0.22 -2.09 -8.50
C ALA A 254 -1.41 -2.37 -9.38
N LEU A 255 -1.60 -3.65 -9.72
CA LEU A 255 -2.72 -4.12 -10.50
C LEU A 255 -3.34 -5.38 -9.91
N ALA A 256 -4.62 -5.56 -10.19
CA ALA A 256 -5.32 -6.83 -9.96
C ALA A 256 -6.45 -6.97 -10.97
N PHE A 257 -6.96 -8.19 -11.10
CA PHE A 257 -8.19 -8.47 -11.83
C PHE A 257 -9.22 -9.06 -10.86
N ASP A 258 -10.49 -9.04 -11.26
CA ASP A 258 -11.51 -9.87 -10.62
C ASP A 258 -11.41 -11.33 -11.10
N ASP A 259 -12.30 -12.19 -10.58
CA ASP A 259 -12.19 -13.64 -10.78
C ASP A 259 -12.28 -14.10 -12.22
N ASP A 260 -13.03 -13.41 -13.07
CA ASP A 260 -13.22 -13.72 -14.49
C ASP A 260 -12.38 -12.83 -15.43
N GLY A 261 -11.67 -11.86 -14.85
CA GLY A 261 -10.79 -10.96 -15.60
C GLY A 261 -11.51 -9.87 -16.38
N ASP A 262 -12.82 -9.71 -16.20
CA ASP A 262 -13.62 -8.70 -16.91
C ASP A 262 -13.37 -7.28 -16.37
N ARG A 263 -12.66 -7.15 -15.25
CA ARG A 263 -12.29 -5.87 -14.61
C ARG A 263 -10.82 -5.89 -14.24
N LEU A 264 -10.09 -4.91 -14.74
CA LEU A 264 -8.75 -4.55 -14.31
C LEU A 264 -8.83 -3.43 -13.28
N PHE A 265 -8.11 -3.56 -12.19
CA PHE A 265 -7.93 -2.54 -11.16
C PHE A 265 -6.50 -2.06 -11.16
N VAL A 266 -6.30 -0.74 -11.19
CA VAL A 266 -4.99 -0.10 -11.13
C VAL A 266 -4.96 0.86 -9.95
N LEU A 267 -3.98 0.68 -9.07
CA LEU A 267 -3.68 1.61 -8.00
C LEU A 267 -2.71 2.67 -8.51
N GLY A 268 -3.13 3.93 -8.41
CA GLY A 268 -2.32 5.09 -8.77
C GLY A 268 -1.81 5.85 -7.54
N ALA A 269 -0.59 6.36 -7.63
CA ALA A 269 0.00 7.16 -6.56
C ALA A 269 -0.30 8.66 -6.68
N ASP A 270 -0.46 9.19 -7.88
CA ASP A 270 -0.77 10.61 -8.10
C ASP A 270 -2.18 10.95 -7.61
N GLY A 271 -3.17 10.13 -7.98
CA GLY A 271 -4.54 10.22 -7.51
C GLY A 271 -4.75 9.72 -6.08
N ASN A 272 -3.87 8.84 -5.57
CA ASN A 272 -4.11 8.02 -4.39
C ASN A 272 -5.47 7.31 -4.48
N GLU A 273 -5.68 6.61 -5.58
CA GLU A 273 -6.97 6.01 -5.92
C GLU A 273 -6.81 4.67 -6.63
N ILE A 274 -7.89 3.91 -6.67
CA ILE A 274 -8.00 2.70 -7.47
C ILE A 274 -8.93 3.00 -8.63
N ASN A 275 -8.40 2.83 -9.85
CA ASN A 275 -9.12 2.97 -11.10
C ASN A 275 -9.57 1.60 -11.60
N GLN A 276 -10.86 1.47 -11.92
CA GLN A 276 -11.46 0.24 -12.44
C GLN A 276 -11.73 0.38 -13.93
N TYR A 277 -11.15 -0.51 -14.71
CA TYR A 277 -11.30 -0.59 -16.16
C TYR A 277 -12.09 -1.85 -16.53
N PRO A 278 -13.25 -1.74 -17.19
CA PRO A 278 -13.93 -2.89 -17.77
C PRO A 278 -13.17 -3.43 -18.99
N LEU A 279 -13.17 -4.74 -19.15
CA LEU A 279 -12.66 -5.42 -20.34
C LEU A 279 -13.82 -6.09 -21.08
N VAL A 280 -13.80 -6.06 -22.42
CA VAL A 280 -14.80 -6.77 -23.23
C VAL A 280 -14.55 -8.28 -23.23
N THR A 281 -13.27 -8.65 -23.17
CA THR A 281 -12.81 -10.04 -23.04
C THR A 281 -11.95 -10.14 -21.80
N GLY A 282 -12.29 -11.02 -20.88
CA GLY A 282 -11.57 -11.18 -19.62
C GLY A 282 -10.08 -11.48 -19.83
N PHE A 283 -9.23 -10.83 -19.08
CA PHE A 283 -7.77 -10.90 -19.17
C PHE A 283 -7.19 -10.52 -20.54
N ASP A 284 -7.89 -9.72 -21.34
CA ASP A 284 -7.40 -9.23 -22.65
C ASP A 284 -7.32 -7.71 -22.60
N ILE A 285 -6.12 -7.18 -22.24
CA ILE A 285 -5.95 -5.74 -22.05
C ILE A 285 -6.13 -4.93 -23.35
N SER A 286 -6.04 -5.55 -24.53
CA SER A 286 -6.37 -4.88 -25.80
C SER A 286 -7.84 -4.48 -25.88
N THR A 287 -8.70 -5.12 -25.07
CA THR A 287 -10.15 -4.86 -25.01
C THR A 287 -10.56 -3.93 -23.87
N THR A 288 -9.59 -3.34 -23.16
CA THR A 288 -9.82 -2.42 -22.06
C THR A 288 -10.63 -1.20 -22.50
N GLN A 289 -11.64 -0.85 -21.72
CA GLN A 289 -12.49 0.31 -21.94
C GLN A 289 -12.10 1.46 -21.02
N ALA A 290 -12.69 2.64 -21.23
CA ALA A 290 -12.49 3.78 -20.34
C ALA A 290 -12.85 3.45 -18.90
N VAL A 291 -12.16 4.10 -17.95
CA VAL A 291 -12.40 3.95 -16.51
C VAL A 291 -13.89 4.08 -16.19
N SER A 292 -14.43 3.08 -15.52
CA SER A 292 -15.82 3.05 -15.07
C SER A 292 -16.00 3.62 -13.67
N THR A 293 -14.97 3.53 -12.84
CA THR A 293 -14.99 3.98 -11.45
C THR A 293 -13.57 4.32 -11.01
N SER A 294 -13.42 5.49 -10.37
CA SER A 294 -12.21 5.88 -9.62
C SER A 294 -12.56 6.01 -8.16
N GLN A 295 -11.89 5.26 -7.30
CA GLN A 295 -12.15 5.25 -5.86
C GLN A 295 -10.98 5.83 -5.10
N SER A 296 -11.16 7.02 -4.54
CA SER A 296 -10.12 7.67 -3.73
C SER A 296 -9.90 6.97 -2.40
N LEU A 297 -8.63 6.78 -2.04
CA LEU A 297 -8.15 6.25 -0.77
C LEU A 297 -7.71 7.36 0.21
N ARG A 298 -7.78 8.62 -0.20
CA ARG A 298 -7.29 9.79 0.57
C ARG A 298 -7.98 9.97 1.93
N THR A 299 -9.20 9.47 2.09
CA THR A 299 -9.95 9.60 3.35
C THR A 299 -9.26 8.95 4.55
N ASN A 300 -8.35 8.01 4.32
CA ASN A 300 -7.59 7.32 5.36
C ASN A 300 -6.11 7.76 5.41
N ASN A 301 -5.75 8.82 4.70
CA ASN A 301 -4.40 9.40 4.67
C ASN A 301 -3.29 8.40 4.40
N ILE A 302 -3.44 7.57 3.41
CA ILE A 302 -2.40 6.67 2.97
C ILE A 302 -1.69 7.22 1.74
N THR A 303 -0.38 6.97 1.67
CA THR A 303 0.34 6.95 0.41
C THR A 303 0.34 5.49 -0.03
N PRO A 304 -0.60 5.09 -0.91
CA PRO A 304 -0.77 3.69 -1.27
C PRO A 304 0.39 3.23 -2.14
N ARG A 305 0.77 1.97 -2.00
CA ARG A 305 1.93 1.39 -2.70
C ARG A 305 1.63 0.06 -3.35
N GLY A 306 0.69 -0.68 -2.80
CA GLY A 306 0.26 -1.97 -3.29
C GLY A 306 -1.09 -2.33 -2.70
N PHE A 307 -1.78 -3.24 -3.34
CA PHE A 307 -3.06 -3.72 -2.84
C PHE A 307 -3.29 -5.20 -3.21
N SER A 308 -4.24 -5.80 -2.54
CA SER A 308 -4.72 -7.15 -2.85
C SER A 308 -6.18 -7.29 -2.45
N PHE A 309 -6.94 -8.06 -3.20
CA PHE A 309 -8.25 -8.53 -2.76
C PHE A 309 -8.14 -9.86 -2.01
N ASN A 310 -9.18 -10.22 -1.24
CA ASN A 310 -9.39 -11.60 -0.86
C ASN A 310 -10.03 -12.38 -2.01
N ASN A 311 -10.13 -13.71 -1.87
CA ASN A 311 -10.54 -14.59 -2.98
C ASN A 311 -11.96 -14.36 -3.51
N ASP A 312 -12.87 -13.81 -2.70
CA ASP A 312 -14.26 -13.55 -3.12
C ASP A 312 -14.54 -12.06 -3.43
N GLY A 313 -13.49 -11.23 -3.44
CA GLY A 313 -13.57 -9.80 -3.74
C GLY A 313 -14.39 -8.96 -2.75
N THR A 314 -14.71 -9.51 -1.58
CA THR A 314 -15.47 -8.79 -0.54
C THR A 314 -14.61 -7.96 0.39
N LYS A 315 -13.28 -8.13 0.31
CA LYS A 315 -12.28 -7.37 1.05
C LYS A 315 -11.18 -6.85 0.14
N LEU A 316 -10.73 -5.64 0.46
CA LEU A 316 -9.59 -4.98 -0.17
C LEU A 316 -8.57 -4.63 0.92
N TYR A 317 -7.31 -4.92 0.65
CA TYR A 317 -6.17 -4.59 1.50
C TYR A 317 -5.24 -3.66 0.73
N VAL A 318 -4.95 -2.50 1.31
CA VAL A 318 -4.02 -1.53 0.72
C VAL A 318 -2.84 -1.38 1.65
N VAL A 319 -1.63 -1.60 1.15
CA VAL A 319 -0.42 -1.29 1.90
C VAL A 319 0.04 0.13 1.57
N GLY A 320 0.45 0.84 2.60
CA GLY A 320 0.95 2.20 2.43
C GLY A 320 1.54 2.75 3.72
N LYS A 321 2.18 3.89 3.62
CA LYS A 321 2.57 4.66 4.81
C LYS A 321 1.36 5.40 5.35
N GLY A 322 1.14 5.30 6.66
CA GLY A 322 0.20 6.16 7.34
C GLY A 322 0.62 7.61 7.13
N GLY A 323 -0.12 8.31 6.29
CA GLY A 323 0.11 9.72 6.06
C GLY A 323 -0.29 10.54 7.28
N THR A 324 0.39 11.63 7.53
CA THR A 324 -0.17 12.73 8.31
C THR A 324 -1.40 13.22 7.54
N LEU A 325 -2.52 13.45 8.22
CA LEU A 325 -3.73 14.02 7.60
C LEU A 325 -3.35 15.30 6.84
N CYS A 326 -3.30 15.22 5.53
CA CYS A 326 -3.37 16.43 4.72
C CYS A 326 -4.82 16.88 4.73
N ILE A 327 -5.16 17.90 5.47
CA ILE A 327 -6.43 18.57 5.30
C ILE A 327 -6.33 19.34 3.98
N ASP A 328 -7.32 19.12 3.14
CA ASP A 328 -7.49 19.65 1.80
C ASP A 328 -6.81 21.01 1.57
N GLY A 329 -5.85 21.06 0.64
CA GLY A 329 -5.21 22.30 0.18
C GLY A 329 -3.68 22.36 0.20
N GLY A 330 -2.98 21.31 0.68
CA GLY A 330 -1.52 21.21 0.55
C GLY A 330 -1.14 20.35 -0.65
N ASP A 331 -0.18 20.80 -1.45
CA ASP A 331 0.50 19.98 -2.42
C ASP A 331 1.56 19.10 -1.74
N ASP A 332 2.05 18.06 -2.42
CA ASP A 332 3.02 17.11 -1.87
C ASP A 332 4.36 17.77 -1.45
N GLU A 333 4.63 19.01 -1.87
CA GLU A 333 5.82 19.78 -1.53
C GLU A 333 5.67 20.61 -0.25
N ASN A 334 4.43 20.83 0.22
CA ASN A 334 4.12 21.56 1.45
C ASN A 334 2.96 20.92 2.22
N PRO A 335 3.15 19.76 2.83
CA PRO A 335 2.11 19.13 3.63
C PRO A 335 1.81 20.01 4.85
N ILE A 336 0.58 20.51 4.93
CA ILE A 336 0.08 21.14 6.15
C ILE A 336 -0.05 20.05 7.19
N THR A 337 0.89 20.00 8.12
CA THR A 337 0.90 19.01 9.19
C THR A 337 -0.15 19.37 10.23
N HIS A 338 -1.40 19.01 9.99
CA HIS A 338 -2.42 19.05 11.02
C HIS A 338 -2.59 17.65 11.61
N ILE A 339 -2.22 17.49 12.86
CA ILE A 339 -2.57 16.31 13.63
C ILE A 339 -4.04 16.44 14.02
N VAL A 340 -4.93 15.98 13.18
CA VAL A 340 -6.28 15.68 13.61
C VAL A 340 -6.33 14.19 13.88
N SER A 341 -6.15 13.82 15.13
CA SER A 341 -6.58 12.51 15.59
C SER A 341 -8.10 12.44 15.39
N THR A 342 -8.54 11.64 14.45
CA THR A 342 -9.95 11.52 14.10
C THR A 342 -10.83 10.97 15.22
N ARG A 343 -10.32 10.74 16.43
CA ARG A 343 -11.12 10.28 17.58
C ARG A 343 -10.54 10.52 18.99
N ASN A 344 -9.50 11.28 19.14
CA ASN A 344 -9.19 11.72 20.50
C ASN A 344 -9.89 13.05 20.76
N THR A 345 -11.10 12.96 21.24
CA THR A 345 -11.75 14.11 21.86
C THR A 345 -10.79 14.65 22.90
N MET A 346 -10.27 15.86 22.69
CA MET A 346 -9.45 16.51 23.68
C MET A 346 -10.32 16.72 24.91
N LYS A 347 -10.09 15.96 25.97
CA LYS A 347 -10.80 16.14 27.23
C LYS A 347 -10.20 17.35 27.91
N MET A 348 -10.96 18.41 27.97
CA MET A 348 -10.64 19.59 28.78
C MET A 348 -11.31 19.46 30.14
N TYR A 349 -10.54 19.71 31.18
CA TYR A 349 -11.05 19.63 32.55
C TYR A 349 -11.30 21.04 33.08
N GLU A 350 -12.41 21.20 33.79
CA GLU A 350 -12.76 22.45 34.45
C GLU A 350 -11.63 22.91 35.41
N GLY A 351 -11.34 24.20 35.36
CA GLY A 351 -10.27 24.81 36.20
C GLY A 351 -8.88 24.81 35.56
N ASN A 352 -8.70 24.29 34.33
CA ASN A 352 -7.43 24.38 33.62
C ASN A 352 -7.51 25.41 32.48
N THR A 353 -6.40 26.12 32.27
CA THR A 353 -6.23 27.01 31.12
C THR A 353 -5.51 26.23 30.01
N TYR A 354 -6.10 26.19 28.84
CA TYR A 354 -5.51 25.56 27.63
C TYR A 354 -5.11 26.68 26.68
N ILE A 355 -3.85 26.68 26.25
CA ILE A 355 -3.32 27.70 25.32
C ILE A 355 -3.02 27.02 24.00
N PHE A 356 -3.64 27.51 22.92
CA PHE A 356 -3.41 27.04 21.54
C PHE A 356 -2.74 28.17 20.77
N ASP A 357 -1.57 27.92 20.22
CA ASP A 357 -0.91 28.89 19.34
C ASP A 357 -1.45 28.70 17.91
N VAL A 358 -2.18 29.68 17.44
CA VAL A 358 -2.74 29.75 16.10
C VAL A 358 -2.07 30.84 15.28
N SER A 359 -0.84 31.20 15.63
CA SER A 359 -0.09 32.27 14.92
C SER A 359 0.37 31.88 13.53
N ASP A 360 0.30 30.61 13.16
CA ASP A 360 0.58 30.14 11.81
C ASP A 360 -0.48 30.70 10.85
N SER A 361 -0.02 31.41 9.81
CA SER A 361 -0.89 32.05 8.83
C SER A 361 -1.81 31.08 8.08
N GLN A 362 -1.45 29.80 8.04
CA GLN A 362 -2.25 28.73 7.42
C GLN A 362 -3.40 28.27 8.33
N LEU A 363 -3.28 28.45 9.64
CA LEU A 363 -4.36 28.15 10.59
C LEU A 363 -5.46 29.22 10.62
N LEU A 364 -5.17 30.43 10.11
CA LEU A 364 -6.13 31.55 10.06
C LEU A 364 -7.31 31.29 9.10
N GLN A 365 -7.22 30.27 8.25
CA GLN A 365 -8.29 29.89 7.32
C GLN A 365 -9.11 28.68 7.78
N SER A 366 -8.82 28.12 8.94
CA SER A 366 -9.47 26.93 9.46
C SER A 366 -10.49 27.30 10.54
N ASP A 367 -11.73 26.84 10.36
CA ASP A 367 -12.76 26.94 11.39
C ASP A 367 -12.48 25.94 12.53
N PHE A 368 -11.97 26.40 13.65
CA PHE A 368 -11.95 25.58 14.87
C PHE A 368 -13.38 25.42 15.41
N LYS A 369 -13.88 24.19 15.36
CA LYS A 369 -15.14 23.83 16.06
C LYS A 369 -14.78 23.02 17.31
N PHE A 370 -15.11 23.56 18.46
CA PHE A 370 -15.00 22.87 19.76
C PHE A 370 -16.36 22.26 20.13
#